data_d570bbedf8714b8ef973746b0c0a5eb4
#
_entry.id   d570bbedf8714b8ef973746b0c0a5eb4
#
_cell.length_a   1.000
_cell.length_b   1.000
_cell.length_c   1.000
_cell.angle_alpha   90.00
_cell.angle_beta   90.00
_cell.angle_gamma   90.00
#
_symmetry.space_group_name_H-M   'P 1'
#
loop_
_entity.id
_entity.type
_entity.pdbx_description
1 polymer ?
#
loop_
_entity_poly.entity_id
_entity_poly.type
_entity_poly.pdbx_seq_one_letter_code
_entity_poly.pdbx_strand_id
1 'polypeptide(L)'
;KSVKDKYKWNLCDLVNGDEAWEEKYNELSKKAPSLQEYKGKLVNDDVLLEFLKKQDEIAIDLIKVYCYSSMSNHQDLRVKKYQEMNAKAEMLAVTFGTVTAFAEPEICERSEEELLALSKKPEFSDYSYRFERLAKDKKHVLSEKEETLLAEVGNFSGNFQDSFQM
;
A
#
# COMPACT_ATOMS: atom_id res chain seq x y z
N LYS A 1 5.13 30.29 20.89
CA LYS A 1 6.03 29.59 21.85
C LYS A 1 6.59 28.37 21.16
N SER A 2 7.94 28.25 21.04
CA SER A 2 8.57 27.06 20.45
C SER A 2 8.33 25.84 21.35
N VAL A 3 7.92 24.73 20.77
CA VAL A 3 7.82 23.44 21.46
C VAL A 3 9.23 22.91 21.75
N LYS A 4 9.47 22.43 22.98
CA LYS A 4 10.78 21.85 23.35
C LYS A 4 11.04 20.58 22.53
N ASP A 5 12.30 20.34 22.13
CA ASP A 5 12.68 19.24 21.23
C ASP A 5 12.28 17.86 21.76
N LYS A 6 12.29 17.66 23.08
CA LYS A 6 11.85 16.41 23.72
C LYS A 6 10.37 16.05 23.49
N TYR A 7 9.58 16.97 22.95
CA TYR A 7 8.17 16.77 22.60
C TYR A 7 7.93 16.78 21.08
N LYS A 8 8.99 16.79 20.29
CA LYS A 8 8.93 16.70 18.83
C LYS A 8 9.26 15.29 18.38
N TRP A 9 8.63 14.84 17.33
CA TRP A 9 9.01 13.62 16.64
C TRP A 9 10.35 13.82 15.93
N ASN A 10 11.24 12.85 16.05
CA ASN A 10 12.49 12.83 15.28
C ASN A 10 12.24 12.23 13.90
N LEU A 11 11.94 13.05 12.90
CA LEU A 11 11.66 12.57 11.55
C LEU A 11 12.88 11.93 10.87
N CYS A 12 14.11 12.17 11.38
CA CYS A 12 15.30 11.51 10.88
C CYS A 12 15.30 10.00 11.14
N ASP A 13 14.48 9.49 12.08
CA ASP A 13 14.29 8.06 12.30
C ASP A 13 13.54 7.38 11.13
N LEU A 14 12.79 8.16 10.34
CA LEU A 14 12.11 7.69 9.13
C LEU A 14 13.00 7.85 7.90
N VAL A 15 13.48 9.07 7.67
CA VAL A 15 14.35 9.45 6.54
C VAL A 15 15.29 10.55 7.01
N ASN A 16 16.58 10.45 6.70
CA ASN A 16 17.62 11.36 7.19
C ASN A 16 17.65 12.71 6.41
N GLY A 17 16.54 13.41 6.45
CA GLY A 17 16.39 14.74 5.84
C GLY A 17 15.84 14.74 4.41
N ASP A 18 15.66 15.94 3.88
CA ASP A 18 14.95 16.16 2.62
C ASP A 18 15.70 15.62 1.39
N GLU A 19 17.04 15.66 1.41
CA GLU A 19 17.87 15.13 0.32
C GLU A 19 17.76 13.59 0.25
N ALA A 20 17.88 12.91 1.39
CA ALA A 20 17.70 11.47 1.50
C ALA A 20 16.27 11.04 1.15
N TRP A 21 15.28 11.90 1.44
CA TRP A 21 13.91 11.68 1.02
C TRP A 21 13.77 11.70 -0.51
N GLU A 22 14.35 12.67 -1.19
CA GLU A 22 14.29 12.79 -2.65
C GLU A 22 14.99 11.62 -3.34
N GLU A 23 16.14 11.19 -2.83
CA GLU A 23 16.85 9.99 -3.32
C GLU A 23 15.97 8.74 -3.20
N LYS A 24 15.37 8.53 -2.03
CA LYS A 24 14.52 7.36 -1.76
C LYS A 24 13.23 7.40 -2.57
N TYR A 25 12.61 8.56 -2.73
CA TYR A 25 11.46 8.76 -3.60
C TYR A 25 11.77 8.37 -5.04
N ASN A 26 12.91 8.85 -5.57
CA ASN A 26 13.34 8.56 -6.94
C ASN A 26 13.67 7.07 -7.15
N GLU A 27 14.25 6.41 -6.16
CA GLU A 27 14.49 4.96 -6.16
C GLU A 27 13.17 4.20 -6.21
N LEU A 28 12.23 4.49 -5.32
CA LEU A 28 10.93 3.84 -5.25
C LEU A 28 10.09 4.05 -6.50
N SER A 29 10.13 5.26 -7.07
CA SER A 29 9.43 5.58 -8.33
C SER A 29 9.89 4.70 -9.50
N LYS A 30 11.14 4.23 -9.47
CA LYS A 30 11.68 3.29 -10.47
C LYS A 30 11.39 1.84 -10.12
N LYS A 31 11.44 1.49 -8.83
CA LYS A 31 11.24 0.12 -8.35
C LYS A 31 9.77 -0.32 -8.38
N ALA A 32 8.83 0.54 -7.99
CA ALA A 32 7.43 0.17 -7.89
C ALA A 32 6.84 -0.38 -9.21
N PRO A 33 7.07 0.23 -10.39
CA PRO A 33 6.56 -0.31 -11.65
C PRO A 33 7.07 -1.70 -11.99
N SER A 34 8.27 -2.10 -11.51
CA SER A 34 8.83 -3.43 -11.79
C SER A 34 8.00 -4.58 -11.20
N LEU A 35 7.14 -4.30 -10.22
CA LEU A 35 6.23 -5.31 -9.67
C LEU A 35 5.21 -5.81 -10.71
N GLN A 36 4.94 -5.06 -11.76
CA GLN A 36 4.05 -5.53 -12.84
C GLN A 36 4.61 -6.71 -13.64
N GLU A 37 5.93 -6.95 -13.59
CA GLU A 37 6.56 -8.09 -14.25
C GLU A 37 6.11 -9.44 -13.69
N TYR A 38 5.56 -9.45 -12.47
CA TYR A 38 5.03 -10.63 -11.79
C TYR A 38 3.59 -11.00 -12.19
N LYS A 39 2.88 -10.09 -12.87
CA LYS A 39 1.49 -10.31 -13.29
C LYS A 39 1.37 -11.55 -14.17
N GLY A 40 0.41 -12.42 -13.86
CA GLY A 40 0.17 -13.68 -14.55
C GLY A 40 1.14 -14.80 -14.16
N LYS A 41 1.99 -14.59 -13.13
CA LYS A 41 3.01 -15.57 -12.71
C LYS A 41 2.87 -16.02 -11.25
N LEU A 42 1.93 -15.47 -10.50
CA LEU A 42 1.79 -15.73 -9.06
C LEU A 42 1.20 -17.11 -8.75
N VAL A 43 0.83 -17.89 -9.77
CA VAL A 43 0.46 -19.31 -9.62
C VAL A 43 1.65 -20.17 -9.15
N ASN A 44 2.87 -19.76 -9.51
CA ASN A 44 4.10 -20.39 -9.04
C ASN A 44 4.45 -19.90 -7.62
N ASP A 45 4.65 -20.82 -6.68
CA ASP A 45 4.90 -20.47 -5.27
C ASP A 45 6.20 -19.72 -5.04
N ASP A 46 7.28 -20.07 -5.75
CA ASP A 46 8.58 -19.40 -5.62
C ASP A 46 8.48 -17.95 -6.13
N VAL A 47 7.79 -17.75 -7.25
CA VAL A 47 7.55 -16.42 -7.83
C VAL A 47 6.64 -15.60 -6.92
N LEU A 48 5.61 -16.23 -6.33
CA LEU A 48 4.72 -15.58 -5.36
C LEU A 48 5.51 -15.10 -4.14
N LEU A 49 6.37 -15.95 -3.58
CA LEU A 49 7.18 -15.59 -2.43
C LEU A 49 8.15 -14.43 -2.73
N GLU A 50 8.79 -14.47 -3.90
CA GLU A 50 9.66 -13.39 -4.35
C GLU A 50 8.89 -12.07 -4.51
N PHE A 51 7.73 -12.12 -5.15
CA PHE A 51 6.84 -10.97 -5.30
C PHE A 51 6.43 -10.37 -3.96
N LEU A 52 5.98 -11.19 -3.01
CA LEU A 52 5.52 -10.74 -1.69
C LEU A 52 6.65 -10.04 -0.93
N LYS A 53 7.85 -10.63 -0.89
CA LYS A 53 9.02 -10.02 -0.25
C LYS A 53 9.39 -8.69 -0.88
N LYS A 54 9.40 -8.62 -2.22
CA LYS A 54 9.73 -7.39 -2.94
C LYS A 54 8.64 -6.32 -2.77
N GLN A 55 7.37 -6.73 -2.73
CA GLN A 55 6.24 -5.84 -2.43
C GLN A 55 6.38 -5.24 -1.04
N ASP A 56 6.71 -6.05 -0.03
CA ASP A 56 6.86 -5.60 1.37
C ASP A 56 8.06 -4.66 1.52
N GLU A 57 9.20 -4.95 0.89
CA GLU A 57 10.38 -4.07 0.91
C GLU A 57 10.01 -2.67 0.37
N ILE A 58 9.35 -2.62 -0.78
CA ILE A 58 8.92 -1.36 -1.39
C ILE A 58 7.88 -0.66 -0.51
N ALA A 59 6.91 -1.40 0.05
CA ALA A 59 5.86 -0.85 0.89
C ALA A 59 6.41 -0.22 2.17
N ILE A 60 7.37 -0.86 2.84
CA ILE A 60 8.02 -0.34 4.06
C ILE A 60 8.72 0.99 3.76
N ASP A 61 9.46 1.06 2.68
CA ASP A 61 10.17 2.29 2.32
C ASP A 61 9.21 3.38 1.82
N LEU A 62 8.16 3.01 1.11
CA LEU A 62 7.10 3.93 0.72
C LEU A 62 6.41 4.56 1.94
N ILE A 63 6.09 3.75 2.96
CA ILE A 63 5.51 4.25 4.21
C ILE A 63 6.44 5.26 4.89
N LYS A 64 7.75 5.02 4.93
CA LYS A 64 8.72 5.96 5.51
C LYS A 64 8.73 7.30 4.74
N VAL A 65 8.79 7.24 3.42
CA VAL A 65 8.76 8.41 2.53
C VAL A 65 7.46 9.19 2.71
N TYR A 66 6.33 8.49 2.76
CA TYR A 66 5.02 9.09 2.96
C TYR A 66 4.89 9.74 4.34
N CYS A 67 5.24 9.03 5.42
CA CYS A 67 5.15 9.55 6.77
C CYS A 67 6.05 10.77 6.98
N TYR A 68 7.28 10.75 6.46
CA TYR A 68 8.19 11.89 6.55
C TYR A 68 7.59 13.14 5.92
N SER A 69 7.11 13.05 4.66
CA SER A 69 6.55 14.19 3.95
C SER A 69 5.23 14.68 4.55
N SER A 70 4.35 13.76 4.95
CA SER A 70 3.07 14.08 5.57
C SER A 70 3.26 14.77 6.92
N MET A 71 4.12 14.25 7.80
CA MET A 71 4.41 14.86 9.10
C MET A 71 5.11 16.21 8.96
N SER A 72 6.03 16.35 7.99
CA SER A 72 6.69 17.64 7.68
C SER A 72 5.67 18.67 7.18
N ASN A 73 4.75 18.27 6.30
CA ASN A 73 3.68 19.12 5.80
C ASN A 73 2.73 19.57 6.93
N HIS A 74 2.36 18.67 7.84
CA HIS A 74 1.48 19.02 8.96
C HIS A 74 2.13 19.89 10.04
N GLN A 75 3.47 20.02 10.07
CA GLN A 75 4.13 20.96 10.97
C GLN A 75 3.88 22.42 10.58
N ASP A 76 3.87 22.72 9.27
CA ASP A 76 3.52 24.03 8.75
C ASP A 76 3.00 23.93 7.30
N LEU A 77 1.69 23.98 7.16
CA LEU A 77 0.99 23.87 5.88
C LEU A 77 1.30 25.02 4.90
N ARG A 78 2.04 26.06 5.30
CA ARG A 78 2.42 27.17 4.44
C ARG A 78 3.72 26.91 3.67
N VAL A 79 4.44 25.86 4.03
CA VAL A 79 5.73 25.52 3.40
C VAL A 79 5.48 24.74 2.11
N LYS A 80 5.55 25.42 0.96
CA LYS A 80 5.31 24.82 -0.36
C LYS A 80 6.13 23.55 -0.62
N LYS A 81 7.39 23.52 -0.19
CA LYS A 81 8.28 22.36 -0.34
C LYS A 81 7.63 21.10 0.24
N TYR A 82 7.11 21.16 1.46
CA TYR A 82 6.53 20.00 2.12
C TYR A 82 5.15 19.62 1.54
N GLN A 83 4.39 20.60 1.03
CA GLN A 83 3.18 20.31 0.25
C GLN A 83 3.51 19.51 -1.02
N GLU A 84 4.54 19.92 -1.76
CA GLU A 84 4.99 19.24 -2.99
C GLU A 84 5.53 17.84 -2.68
N MET A 85 6.33 17.68 -1.62
CA MET A 85 6.84 16.38 -1.19
C MET A 85 5.70 15.45 -0.80
N ASN A 86 4.70 15.92 -0.05
CA ASN A 86 3.54 15.13 0.34
C ASN A 86 2.71 14.70 -0.88
N ALA A 87 2.44 15.60 -1.81
CA ALA A 87 1.72 15.30 -3.05
C ALA A 87 2.46 14.25 -3.91
N LYS A 88 3.80 14.34 -4.01
CA LYS A 88 4.63 13.34 -4.68
C LYS A 88 4.52 11.97 -4.01
N ALA A 89 4.57 11.91 -2.67
CA ALA A 89 4.45 10.66 -1.92
C ALA A 89 3.06 10.02 -2.05
N GLU A 90 1.99 10.83 -2.03
CA GLU A 90 0.63 10.37 -2.29
C GLU A 90 0.48 9.77 -3.69
N MET A 91 1.00 10.45 -4.72
CA MET A 91 0.98 9.94 -6.09
C MET A 91 1.76 8.63 -6.22
N LEU A 92 2.90 8.50 -5.54
CA LEU A 92 3.68 7.26 -5.52
C LEU A 92 2.90 6.13 -4.83
N ALA A 93 2.18 6.40 -3.75
CA ALA A 93 1.34 5.42 -3.08
C ALA A 93 0.20 4.94 -3.98
N VAL A 94 -0.45 5.85 -4.71
CA VAL A 94 -1.48 5.51 -5.72
C VAL A 94 -0.86 4.65 -6.83
N THR A 95 0.31 5.01 -7.32
CA THR A 95 1.03 4.23 -8.35
C THR A 95 1.33 2.82 -7.84
N PHE A 96 1.87 2.70 -6.63
CA PHE A 96 2.16 1.40 -6.01
C PHE A 96 0.89 0.55 -5.88
N GLY A 97 -0.21 1.11 -5.40
CA GLY A 97 -1.51 0.44 -5.32
C GLY A 97 -1.99 -0.06 -6.70
N THR A 98 -1.86 0.79 -7.72
CA THR A 98 -2.28 0.45 -9.08
C THR A 98 -1.44 -0.69 -9.68
N VAL A 99 -0.11 -0.64 -9.53
CA VAL A 99 0.79 -1.65 -10.11
C VAL A 99 0.71 -2.99 -9.39
N THR A 100 0.21 -3.02 -8.15
CA THR A 100 0.05 -4.25 -7.35
C THR A 100 -1.40 -4.76 -7.30
N ALA A 101 -2.36 -4.04 -7.87
CA ALA A 101 -3.79 -4.36 -7.81
C ALA A 101 -4.15 -5.74 -8.39
N PHE A 102 -3.33 -6.28 -9.30
CA PHE A 102 -3.53 -7.61 -9.88
C PHE A 102 -3.26 -8.75 -8.90
N ALA A 103 -2.48 -8.49 -7.84
CA ALA A 103 -1.91 -9.56 -7.03
C ALA A 103 -2.98 -10.32 -6.22
N GLU A 104 -3.88 -9.62 -5.55
CA GLU A 104 -4.90 -10.27 -4.72
C GLU A 104 -5.90 -11.08 -5.56
N PRO A 105 -6.47 -10.56 -6.67
CA PRO A 105 -7.27 -11.36 -7.58
C PRO A 105 -6.56 -12.62 -8.08
N GLU A 106 -5.30 -12.51 -8.51
CA GLU A 106 -4.53 -13.64 -9.04
C GLU A 106 -4.21 -14.68 -7.96
N ILE A 107 -3.89 -14.25 -6.73
CA ILE A 107 -3.71 -15.17 -5.59
C ILE A 107 -5.04 -15.88 -5.28
N CYS A 108 -6.16 -15.19 -5.38
CA CYS A 108 -7.50 -15.72 -5.14
C CYS A 108 -8.02 -16.65 -6.26
N GLU A 109 -7.32 -16.82 -7.39
CA GLU A 109 -7.61 -17.88 -8.36
C GLU A 109 -7.38 -19.27 -7.76
N ARG A 110 -6.48 -19.41 -6.78
CA ARG A 110 -6.21 -20.67 -6.05
C ARG A 110 -7.44 -21.09 -5.25
N SER A 111 -7.62 -22.40 -5.06
CA SER A 111 -8.68 -22.93 -4.21
C SER A 111 -8.48 -22.56 -2.73
N GLU A 112 -9.54 -22.71 -1.91
CA GLU A 112 -9.45 -22.51 -0.46
C GLU A 112 -8.41 -23.46 0.16
N GLU A 113 -8.39 -24.71 -0.27
CA GLU A 113 -7.45 -25.74 0.21
C GLU A 113 -5.99 -25.38 -0.14
N GLU A 114 -5.75 -24.84 -1.34
CA GLU A 114 -4.41 -24.40 -1.77
C GLU A 114 -3.93 -23.19 -0.96
N LEU A 115 -4.79 -22.20 -0.71
CA LEU A 115 -4.47 -21.06 0.15
C LEU A 115 -4.15 -21.48 1.58
N LEU A 116 -4.94 -22.40 2.15
CA LEU A 116 -4.67 -22.97 3.47
C LEU A 116 -3.41 -23.85 3.50
N ALA A 117 -3.04 -24.49 2.38
CA ALA A 117 -1.79 -25.22 2.27
C ALA A 117 -0.59 -24.26 2.24
N LEU A 118 -0.69 -23.12 1.51
CA LEU A 118 0.34 -22.08 1.53
C LEU A 118 0.56 -21.49 2.93
N SER A 119 -0.51 -21.24 3.69
CA SER A 119 -0.40 -20.68 5.04
C SER A 119 0.39 -21.57 6.02
N LYS A 120 0.51 -22.86 5.72
CA LYS A 120 1.23 -23.85 6.55
C LYS A 120 2.67 -24.08 6.11
N LYS A 121 3.10 -23.54 4.97
CA LYS A 121 4.45 -23.69 4.48
C LYS A 121 5.42 -22.81 5.26
N PRO A 122 6.57 -23.32 5.73
CA PRO A 122 7.54 -22.55 6.51
C PRO A 122 8.03 -21.30 5.81
N GLU A 123 8.24 -21.35 4.48
CA GLU A 123 8.68 -20.23 3.66
C GLU A 123 7.67 -19.08 3.58
N PHE A 124 6.40 -19.35 3.84
CA PHE A 124 5.30 -18.40 3.86
C PHE A 124 4.83 -18.03 5.29
N SER A 125 5.61 -18.35 6.31
CA SER A 125 5.24 -18.10 7.72
C SER A 125 4.79 -16.67 7.98
N ASP A 126 5.48 -15.69 7.40
CA ASP A 126 5.18 -14.26 7.56
C ASP A 126 3.87 -13.84 6.87
N TYR A 127 3.41 -14.64 5.92
CA TYR A 127 2.18 -14.43 5.15
C TYR A 127 1.04 -15.37 5.53
N SER A 128 1.23 -16.25 6.52
CA SER A 128 0.25 -17.28 6.90
C SER A 128 -1.13 -16.70 7.18
N TYR A 129 -1.19 -15.65 7.99
CA TYR A 129 -2.45 -14.95 8.30
C TYR A 129 -3.13 -14.35 7.05
N ARG A 130 -2.34 -13.79 6.12
CA ARG A 130 -2.88 -13.24 4.86
C ARG A 130 -3.59 -14.31 4.05
N PHE A 131 -2.98 -15.49 3.88
CA PHE A 131 -3.59 -16.58 3.13
C PHE A 131 -4.80 -17.20 3.83
N GLU A 132 -4.77 -17.34 5.16
CA GLU A 132 -5.93 -17.77 5.94
C GLU A 132 -7.11 -16.83 5.80
N ARG A 133 -6.83 -15.51 5.79
CA ARG A 133 -7.85 -14.49 5.59
C ARG A 133 -8.43 -14.58 4.18
N LEU A 134 -7.58 -14.63 3.15
CA LEU A 134 -8.04 -14.76 1.77
C LEU A 134 -8.89 -16.05 1.56
N ALA A 135 -8.50 -17.16 2.16
CA ALA A 135 -9.26 -18.40 2.10
C ALA A 135 -10.67 -18.26 2.72
N LYS A 136 -10.79 -17.52 3.83
CA LYS A 136 -12.08 -17.22 4.47
C LYS A 136 -12.92 -16.25 3.65
N ASP A 137 -12.28 -15.17 3.18
CA ASP A 137 -12.95 -14.10 2.44
C ASP A 137 -13.46 -14.59 1.09
N LYS A 138 -12.79 -15.60 0.50
CA LYS A 138 -13.21 -16.22 -0.76
C LYS A 138 -14.65 -16.73 -0.74
N LYS A 139 -15.17 -17.15 0.40
CA LYS A 139 -16.57 -17.55 0.58
C LYS A 139 -17.55 -16.39 0.50
N HIS A 140 -17.05 -15.18 0.65
CA HIS A 140 -17.82 -13.94 0.67
C HIS A 140 -17.46 -13.00 -0.47
N VAL A 141 -16.62 -13.44 -1.43
CA VAL A 141 -16.30 -12.66 -2.64
C VAL A 141 -17.58 -12.54 -3.45
N LEU A 142 -18.03 -11.32 -3.59
CA LEU A 142 -19.17 -10.97 -4.42
C LEU A 142 -18.83 -11.23 -5.89
N SER A 143 -19.82 -11.57 -6.68
CA SER A 143 -19.65 -11.65 -8.12
C SER A 143 -19.29 -10.26 -8.69
N GLU A 144 -18.67 -10.21 -9.86
CA GLU A 144 -18.31 -8.95 -10.54
C GLU A 144 -19.52 -7.98 -10.65
N LYS A 145 -20.74 -8.52 -10.79
CA LYS A 145 -21.98 -7.73 -10.82
C LYS A 145 -22.33 -7.14 -9.46
N GLU A 146 -22.10 -7.89 -8.38
CA GLU A 146 -22.37 -7.43 -7.02
C GLU A 146 -21.33 -6.41 -6.57
N GLU A 147 -20.06 -6.57 -6.94
CA GLU A 147 -18.99 -5.58 -6.74
C GLU A 147 -19.27 -4.28 -7.50
N THR A 148 -19.72 -4.38 -8.74
CA THR A 148 -20.13 -3.21 -9.54
C THR A 148 -21.30 -2.47 -8.88
N LEU A 149 -22.31 -3.20 -8.41
CA LEU A 149 -23.47 -2.64 -7.73
C LEU A 149 -23.07 -1.95 -6.40
N LEU A 150 -22.16 -2.56 -5.63
CA LEU A 150 -21.64 -1.96 -4.40
C LEU A 150 -20.81 -0.70 -4.66
N ALA A 151 -20.00 -0.69 -5.72
CA ALA A 151 -19.26 0.48 -6.14
C ALA A 151 -20.19 1.64 -6.53
N GLU A 152 -21.30 1.35 -7.24
CA GLU A 152 -22.33 2.33 -7.56
C GLU A 152 -23.03 2.87 -6.31
N VAL A 153 -23.37 2.01 -5.36
CA VAL A 153 -23.95 2.40 -4.06
C VAL A 153 -22.96 3.20 -3.22
N GLY A 154 -21.68 2.84 -3.25
CA GLY A 154 -20.61 3.58 -2.57
C GLY A 154 -20.47 5.02 -3.09
N ASN A 155 -20.54 5.21 -4.39
CA ASN A 155 -20.58 6.53 -5.02
C ASN A 155 -21.82 7.35 -4.60
N PHE A 156 -22.96 6.68 -4.38
CA PHE A 156 -24.19 7.34 -3.92
C PHE A 156 -24.08 7.78 -2.45
N SER A 157 -23.46 6.99 -1.60
CA SER A 157 -23.30 7.30 -0.17
C SER A 157 -22.31 8.45 0.09
N GLY A 158 -21.26 8.58 -0.74
CA GLY A 158 -20.32 9.71 -0.69
C GLY A 158 -21.00 11.06 -0.92
N ASN A 159 -21.95 11.13 -1.85
CA ASN A 159 -22.72 12.34 -2.15
C ASN A 159 -23.59 12.82 -0.97
N PHE A 160 -24.05 11.92 -0.10
CA PHE A 160 -24.81 12.29 1.11
C PHE A 160 -23.93 12.92 2.18
N GLN A 161 -22.68 12.47 2.30
CA GLN A 161 -21.72 12.99 3.28
C GLN A 161 -21.27 14.41 2.90
N ASP A 162 -21.07 14.67 1.62
CA ASP A 162 -20.71 16.00 1.10
C ASP A 162 -21.87 17.01 1.26
N SER A 163 -23.12 16.54 1.15
CA SER A 163 -24.31 17.37 1.35
C SER A 163 -24.53 17.76 2.83
N PHE A 164 -23.96 17.02 3.78
CA PHE A 164 -24.06 17.30 5.21
C PHE A 164 -22.98 18.26 5.72
N GLN A 165 -21.92 18.51 4.92
CA GLN A 165 -20.81 19.38 5.27
C GLN A 165 -20.91 20.80 4.65
N MET A 166 -21.96 21.08 3.88
CA MET A 166 -22.32 22.42 3.43
C MET A 166 -23.24 23.12 4.44
#